data_a5dfcfa92ae43f9f5cd3cf4bd0974b19
#
_entry.id   a5dfcfa92ae43f9f5cd3cf4bd0974b19
#
_cell.length_a   1.000
_cell.length_b   1.000
_cell.length_c   1.000
_cell.angle_alpha   90.00
_cell.angle_beta   90.00
_cell.angle_gamma   90.00
#
_symmetry.space_group_name_H-M   'P 1'
#
loop_
_entity.id
_entity.type
_entity.pdbx_description
1 polymer ?
#
loop_
_entity_poly.entity_id
_entity_poly.type
_entity_poly.pdbx_seq_one_letter_code
_entity_poly.pdbx_strand_id
1 'polypeptide(L)'
;MLSKIACGLIVGGLLAGAAFAAEQGPVEPGGKIGAMTVARGDQYHADVDLFLFCPTLINKPGTYHRSCSPEIVRRLYIGAGDFAPTQKEADSHFKSEHWNLWIDSHPVDLPRFGASHTYDYRNGKRVVSKRWNVILVNAPSGKHIIRYRFKLPQGIVDLTMTVTIP
;
A
#
# COMPACT_ATOMS: atom_id res chain seq x y z
N MET A 1 1.34 -61.16 -49.88
CA MET A 1 0.44 -59.98 -49.78
C MET A 1 0.70 -59.35 -48.42
N LEU A 2 1.49 -58.31 -48.37
CA LEU A 2 1.85 -57.57 -47.13
C LEU A 2 0.94 -56.36 -46.94
N SER A 3 0.16 -56.38 -45.87
CA SER A 3 -0.65 -55.24 -45.49
C SER A 3 0.19 -54.28 -44.58
N LYS A 4 0.39 -53.04 -45.01
CA LYS A 4 1.06 -52.00 -44.24
C LYS A 4 0.04 -51.29 -43.32
N ILE A 5 0.22 -51.42 -42.01
CA ILE A 5 -0.53 -50.63 -41.03
C ILE A 5 0.23 -49.30 -40.80
N ALA A 6 -0.40 -48.22 -41.19
CA ALA A 6 0.12 -46.85 -40.91
C ALA A 6 -0.30 -46.45 -39.50
N CYS A 7 0.67 -46.21 -38.63
CA CYS A 7 0.48 -45.69 -37.29
C CYS A 7 0.49 -44.15 -37.38
N GLY A 8 -0.68 -43.53 -37.23
CA GLY A 8 -0.81 -42.07 -37.18
C GLY A 8 -0.49 -41.53 -35.78
N LEU A 9 0.61 -40.78 -35.65
CA LEU A 9 0.97 -40.03 -34.45
C LEU A 9 0.12 -38.75 -34.39
N ILE A 10 -0.80 -38.71 -33.42
CA ILE A 10 -1.51 -37.49 -33.08
C ILE A 10 -0.63 -36.71 -32.09
N VAL A 11 0.04 -35.68 -32.57
CA VAL A 11 0.75 -34.71 -31.73
C VAL A 11 -0.31 -33.74 -31.19
N GLY A 12 -0.79 -34.00 -29.97
CA GLY A 12 -1.65 -33.07 -29.22
C GLY A 12 -0.80 -31.91 -28.73
N GLY A 13 -0.87 -30.79 -29.42
CA GLY A 13 -0.30 -29.51 -28.96
C GLY A 13 -1.05 -29.01 -27.75
N LEU A 14 -0.44 -29.08 -26.56
CA LEU A 14 -0.85 -28.35 -25.36
C LEU A 14 -0.55 -26.86 -25.60
N LEU A 15 -1.56 -26.10 -26.03
CA LEU A 15 -1.57 -24.63 -25.97
C LEU A 15 -1.68 -24.27 -24.48
N ALA A 16 -0.53 -24.10 -23.81
CA ALA A 16 -0.47 -23.41 -22.53
C ALA A 16 -0.91 -21.95 -22.78
N GLY A 17 -2.19 -21.66 -22.54
CA GLY A 17 -2.72 -20.32 -22.52
C GLY A 17 -2.01 -19.55 -21.43
N ALA A 18 -1.05 -18.69 -21.81
CA ALA A 18 -0.58 -17.64 -20.92
C ALA A 18 -1.78 -16.74 -20.62
N ALA A 19 -2.39 -16.93 -19.44
CA ALA A 19 -3.35 -15.98 -18.90
C ALA A 19 -2.58 -14.66 -18.74
N PHE A 20 -2.73 -13.74 -19.66
CA PHE A 20 -2.35 -12.36 -19.45
C PHE A 20 -3.15 -11.88 -18.25
N ALA A 21 -2.49 -11.72 -17.09
CA ALA A 21 -3.06 -10.98 -15.99
C ALA A 21 -3.41 -9.61 -16.55
N ALA A 22 -4.68 -9.32 -16.70
CA ALA A 22 -5.14 -8.00 -17.10
C ALA A 22 -4.51 -7.03 -16.10
N GLU A 23 -3.80 -6.03 -16.61
CA GLU A 23 -3.18 -4.99 -15.81
C GLU A 23 -4.32 -4.27 -15.09
N GLN A 24 -4.58 -4.68 -13.84
CA GLN A 24 -5.63 -4.08 -13.03
C GLN A 24 -5.22 -2.64 -12.80
N GLY A 25 -6.12 -1.71 -13.17
CA GLY A 25 -5.92 -0.29 -12.90
C GLY A 25 -5.69 -0.03 -11.41
N PRO A 26 -5.29 1.21 -11.04
CA PRO A 26 -5.06 1.56 -9.64
C PRO A 26 -6.29 1.28 -8.77
N VAL A 27 -6.05 0.78 -7.55
CA VAL A 27 -7.12 0.46 -6.59
C VAL A 27 -7.75 1.76 -6.09
N GLU A 28 -9.09 1.84 -6.21
CA GLU A 28 -9.93 2.95 -5.75
C GLU A 28 -10.62 2.61 -4.41
N PRO A 29 -11.25 3.59 -3.71
CA PRO A 29 -12.02 3.34 -2.50
C PRO A 29 -13.12 2.30 -2.72
N GLY A 30 -13.13 1.24 -1.88
CA GLY A 30 -14.01 0.08 -2.02
C GLY A 30 -13.43 -1.04 -2.91
N GLY A 31 -12.32 -0.79 -3.59
CA GLY A 31 -11.63 -1.81 -4.38
C GLY A 31 -11.07 -2.94 -3.51
N LYS A 32 -10.85 -4.10 -4.14
CA LYS A 32 -10.38 -5.31 -3.44
C LYS A 32 -9.01 -5.75 -3.94
N ILE A 33 -8.20 -6.26 -3.01
CA ILE A 33 -6.96 -6.99 -3.30
C ILE A 33 -7.14 -8.37 -2.64
N GLY A 34 -7.47 -9.38 -3.44
CA GLY A 34 -7.91 -10.68 -2.89
C GLY A 34 -9.16 -10.51 -2.02
N ALA A 35 -9.11 -10.99 -0.77
CA ALA A 35 -10.20 -10.85 0.21
C ALA A 35 -10.22 -9.49 0.93
N MET A 36 -9.11 -8.75 0.89
CA MET A 36 -8.95 -7.46 1.55
C MET A 36 -9.67 -6.35 0.78
N THR A 37 -10.33 -5.44 1.51
CA THR A 37 -10.93 -4.22 0.95
C THR A 37 -10.06 -3.02 1.28
N VAL A 38 -9.77 -2.18 0.27
CA VAL A 38 -9.08 -0.90 0.45
C VAL A 38 -10.15 0.18 0.57
N ALA A 39 -10.38 0.68 1.78
CA ALA A 39 -11.47 1.59 2.09
C ALA A 39 -10.96 3.01 2.35
N ARG A 40 -11.86 3.99 2.17
CA ARG A 40 -11.62 5.36 2.61
C ARG A 40 -11.88 5.48 4.11
N GLY A 41 -10.94 6.03 4.85
CA GLY A 41 -11.08 6.35 6.27
C GLY A 41 -9.79 6.88 6.86
N ASP A 42 -9.91 7.68 7.91
CA ASP A 42 -8.77 8.22 8.66
C ASP A 42 -8.34 7.29 9.80
N GLN A 43 -7.32 7.71 10.55
CA GLN A 43 -6.77 6.93 11.66
C GLN A 43 -7.77 6.64 12.79
N TYR A 44 -8.83 7.46 12.96
CA TYR A 44 -9.83 7.27 14.01
C TYR A 44 -10.84 6.17 13.68
N HIS A 45 -10.87 5.71 12.42
CA HIS A 45 -11.72 4.61 11.95
C HIS A 45 -10.97 3.26 11.90
N ALA A 46 -9.73 3.21 12.35
CA ALA A 46 -8.88 2.02 12.34
C ALA A 46 -8.61 1.48 13.75
N ASP A 47 -8.38 0.18 13.85
CA ASP A 47 -7.94 -0.47 15.09
C ASP A 47 -6.45 -0.20 15.33
N VAL A 48 -5.68 -0.12 14.26
CA VAL A 48 -4.23 0.09 14.27
C VAL A 48 -3.84 1.15 13.24
N ASP A 49 -3.06 2.13 13.65
CA ASP A 49 -2.32 3.02 12.74
C ASP A 49 -0.92 2.43 12.50
N LEU A 50 -0.62 2.06 11.27
CA LEU A 50 0.62 1.40 10.89
C LEU A 50 1.85 2.22 11.28
N PHE A 51 1.82 3.55 11.10
CA PHE A 51 2.97 4.41 11.40
C PHE A 51 3.17 4.67 12.89
N LEU A 52 2.11 4.53 13.71
CA LEU A 52 2.23 4.57 15.17
C LEU A 52 2.70 3.23 15.72
N PHE A 53 2.20 2.14 15.17
CA PHE A 53 2.57 0.79 15.59
C PHE A 53 3.98 0.40 15.12
N CYS A 54 4.35 0.79 13.90
CA CYS A 54 5.66 0.62 13.30
C CYS A 54 6.34 1.97 13.09
N PRO A 55 6.81 2.64 14.13
CA PRO A 55 7.34 3.98 13.98
C PRO A 55 8.51 4.00 13.00
N THR A 56 8.33 4.78 11.95
CA THR A 56 9.29 4.92 10.87
C THR A 56 9.57 6.40 10.67
N LEU A 57 10.54 6.92 11.41
CA LEU A 57 11.00 8.28 11.21
C LEU A 57 11.97 8.29 10.02
N ILE A 58 11.52 8.83 8.89
CA ILE A 58 12.32 8.98 7.68
C ILE A 58 12.51 10.46 7.42
N ASN A 59 13.73 10.92 7.55
CA ASN A 59 14.14 12.31 7.36
C ASN A 59 15.20 12.50 6.26
N LYS A 60 15.57 11.42 5.57
CA LYS A 60 16.58 11.42 4.51
C LYS A 60 16.09 10.59 3.32
N PRO A 61 16.53 10.92 2.09
CA PRO A 61 16.32 10.07 0.92
C PRO A 61 16.97 8.71 1.12
N GLY A 62 16.39 7.69 0.48
CA GLY A 62 16.94 6.33 0.52
C GLY A 62 15.87 5.25 0.44
N THR A 63 16.34 4.00 0.50
CA THR A 63 15.49 2.82 0.52
C THR A 63 15.43 2.25 1.93
N TYR A 64 14.22 2.02 2.42
CA TYR A 64 13.95 1.57 3.78
C TYR A 64 13.09 0.31 3.77
N HIS A 65 13.39 -0.62 4.67
CA HIS A 65 12.58 -1.82 4.91
C HIS A 65 12.21 -1.89 6.38
N ARG A 66 10.94 -2.21 6.66
CA ARG A 66 10.41 -2.40 8.02
C ARG A 66 9.55 -3.65 8.04
N SER A 67 9.50 -4.31 9.19
CA SER A 67 8.62 -5.47 9.42
C SER A 67 7.86 -5.26 10.72
N CYS A 68 6.57 -5.57 10.69
CA CYS A 68 5.65 -5.37 11.81
C CYS A 68 4.65 -6.52 11.88
N SER A 69 4.23 -6.84 13.11
CA SER A 69 3.24 -7.90 13.36
C SER A 69 2.26 -7.42 14.43
N PRO A 70 1.21 -6.67 14.05
CA PRO A 70 0.16 -6.29 14.97
C PRO A 70 -0.65 -7.51 15.40
N GLU A 71 -1.03 -7.59 16.69
CA GLU A 71 -1.70 -8.76 17.26
C GLU A 71 -3.15 -8.92 16.81
N ILE A 72 -3.88 -7.82 16.60
CA ILE A 72 -5.29 -7.83 16.18
C ILE A 72 -5.50 -6.70 15.18
N VAL A 73 -5.91 -7.05 13.95
CA VAL A 73 -6.19 -6.05 12.91
C VAL A 73 -7.40 -6.44 12.09
N ARG A 74 -8.52 -5.76 12.32
CA ARG A 74 -9.67 -5.76 11.40
C ARG A 74 -9.59 -4.58 10.43
N ARG A 75 -9.08 -3.43 10.92
CA ARG A 75 -8.93 -2.20 10.17
C ARG A 75 -7.54 -1.62 10.42
N LEU A 76 -6.70 -1.65 9.41
CA LEU A 76 -5.34 -1.12 9.47
C LEU A 76 -5.27 0.20 8.70
N TYR A 77 -5.03 1.30 9.41
CA TYR A 77 -4.77 2.59 8.75
C TYR A 77 -3.35 2.62 8.20
N ILE A 78 -3.24 2.89 6.91
CA ILE A 78 -1.97 2.94 6.18
C ILE A 78 -1.75 4.31 5.51
N GLY A 79 -2.57 5.30 5.83
CA GLY A 79 -2.41 6.64 5.29
C GLY A 79 -1.10 7.29 5.75
N ALA A 80 -0.33 7.78 4.80
CA ALA A 80 0.95 8.43 5.05
C ALA A 80 0.86 9.95 4.85
N GLY A 81 1.79 10.66 5.43
CA GLY A 81 1.94 12.12 5.31
C GLY A 81 3.03 12.61 6.27
N ASP A 82 3.41 13.86 6.16
CA ASP A 82 4.43 14.49 6.99
C ASP A 82 3.82 15.37 8.10
N PHE A 83 4.61 15.65 9.12
CA PHE A 83 4.26 16.53 10.23
C PHE A 83 4.87 17.91 10.06
N ALA A 84 4.10 18.95 10.38
CA ALA A 84 4.55 20.33 10.35
C ALA A 84 4.04 21.11 11.58
N PRO A 85 4.68 22.24 11.95
CA PRO A 85 4.21 23.09 13.04
C PRO A 85 2.82 23.69 12.79
N THR A 86 2.49 23.97 11.53
CA THR A 86 1.23 24.60 11.14
C THR A 86 0.51 23.84 10.03
N GLN A 87 -0.80 24.02 9.94
CA GLN A 87 -1.62 23.42 8.87
C GLN A 87 -1.16 23.88 7.47
N LYS A 88 -0.80 25.17 7.32
CA LYS A 88 -0.30 25.72 6.05
C LYS A 88 0.98 25.01 5.59
N GLU A 89 1.90 24.76 6.51
CA GLU A 89 3.14 24.03 6.21
C GLU A 89 2.85 22.56 5.89
N ALA A 90 1.96 21.88 6.65
CA ALA A 90 1.54 20.53 6.36
C ALA A 90 0.91 20.42 4.96
N ASP A 91 0.08 21.38 4.55
CA ASP A 91 -0.48 21.42 3.20
C ASP A 91 0.60 21.64 2.12
N SER A 92 1.59 22.47 2.40
CA SER A 92 2.70 22.74 1.48
C SER A 92 3.58 21.50 1.27
N HIS A 93 3.97 20.85 2.37
CA HIS A 93 4.75 19.61 2.34
C HIS A 93 4.00 18.53 1.56
N PHE A 94 2.75 18.26 1.93
CA PHE A 94 1.92 17.24 1.29
C PHE A 94 1.80 17.42 -0.24
N LYS A 95 1.69 18.66 -0.73
CA LYS A 95 1.67 18.96 -2.16
C LYS A 95 3.01 18.66 -2.85
N SER A 96 4.13 18.91 -2.18
CA SER A 96 5.46 18.77 -2.76
C SER A 96 6.00 17.34 -2.74
N GLU A 97 5.45 16.47 -1.90
CA GLU A 97 6.00 15.13 -1.64
C GLU A 97 5.64 14.08 -2.69
N HIS A 98 4.62 14.30 -3.52
CA HIS A 98 4.24 13.39 -4.61
C HIS A 98 4.19 11.91 -4.20
N TRP A 99 3.24 11.58 -3.31
CA TRP A 99 3.07 10.24 -2.78
C TRP A 99 2.56 9.23 -3.79
N ASN A 100 3.15 8.04 -3.77
CA ASN A 100 2.64 6.84 -4.42
C ASN A 100 2.56 5.72 -3.37
N LEU A 101 1.55 4.88 -3.47
CA LEU A 101 1.28 3.76 -2.58
C LEU A 101 0.99 2.50 -3.39
N TRP A 102 1.56 1.39 -2.98
CA TRP A 102 1.22 0.04 -3.47
C TRP A 102 0.92 -0.86 -2.28
N ILE A 103 -0.05 -1.76 -2.46
CA ILE A 103 -0.45 -2.79 -1.50
C ILE A 103 -0.38 -4.13 -2.24
N ASP A 104 0.47 -5.05 -1.78
CA ASP A 104 0.69 -6.35 -2.43
C ASP A 104 0.90 -6.19 -3.96
N SER A 105 1.75 -5.24 -4.34
CA SER A 105 2.08 -4.85 -5.71
C SER A 105 0.97 -4.14 -6.51
N HIS A 106 -0.23 -3.94 -5.94
CA HIS A 106 -1.30 -3.19 -6.59
C HIS A 106 -1.16 -1.70 -6.32
N PRO A 107 -1.06 -0.83 -7.35
CA PRO A 107 -1.01 0.61 -7.16
C PRO A 107 -2.35 1.11 -6.60
N VAL A 108 -2.31 2.18 -5.80
CA VAL A 108 -3.48 2.81 -5.17
C VAL A 108 -3.68 4.20 -5.73
N ASP A 109 -4.91 4.54 -6.14
CA ASP A 109 -5.27 5.89 -6.59
C ASP A 109 -5.50 6.82 -5.38
N LEU A 110 -4.40 7.26 -4.75
CA LEU A 110 -4.44 8.11 -3.55
C LEU A 110 -5.36 9.33 -3.65
N PRO A 111 -5.39 10.09 -4.76
CA PRO A 111 -6.31 11.21 -4.94
C PRO A 111 -7.78 10.86 -4.68
N ARG A 112 -8.23 9.68 -5.07
CA ARG A 112 -9.61 9.21 -4.85
C ARG A 112 -9.94 8.98 -3.38
N PHE A 113 -8.95 8.66 -2.55
CA PHE A 113 -9.13 8.46 -1.10
C PHE A 113 -9.25 9.79 -0.36
N GLY A 114 -8.66 10.87 -0.89
CA GLY A 114 -8.58 12.16 -0.23
C GLY A 114 -7.61 12.12 0.97
N ALA A 115 -7.45 13.27 1.61
CA ALA A 115 -6.58 13.43 2.77
C ALA A 115 -7.25 14.31 3.81
N SER A 116 -6.90 14.09 5.09
CA SER A 116 -7.36 14.90 6.22
C SER A 116 -6.19 15.38 7.08
N HIS A 117 -6.44 16.45 7.86
CA HIS A 117 -5.50 16.91 8.86
C HIS A 117 -5.70 16.13 10.15
N THR A 118 -4.58 15.76 10.78
CA THR A 118 -4.55 15.19 12.12
C THR A 118 -3.64 16.03 13.00
N TYR A 119 -3.90 15.99 14.29
CA TYR A 119 -3.15 16.77 15.27
C TYR A 119 -2.51 15.83 16.27
N ASP A 120 -1.25 16.09 16.61
CA ASP A 120 -0.48 15.29 17.55
C ASP A 120 0.42 16.21 18.39
N TYR A 121 1.04 15.64 19.43
CA TYR A 121 2.03 16.33 20.25
C TYR A 121 3.38 15.64 20.10
N ARG A 122 4.39 16.40 19.68
CA ARG A 122 5.76 15.92 19.58
C ARG A 122 6.68 16.82 20.41
N ASN A 123 7.39 16.21 21.36
CA ASN A 123 8.24 16.94 22.29
C ASN A 123 7.50 18.10 23.01
N GLY A 124 6.25 17.85 23.43
CA GLY A 124 5.41 18.84 24.10
C GLY A 124 4.83 19.96 23.20
N LYS A 125 5.12 19.94 21.90
CA LYS A 125 4.58 20.91 20.93
C LYS A 125 3.50 20.27 20.08
N ARG A 126 2.40 21.01 19.86
CA ARG A 126 1.35 20.61 18.92
C ARG A 126 1.92 20.65 17.50
N VAL A 127 1.72 19.57 16.76
CA VAL A 127 2.06 19.44 15.34
C VAL A 127 0.82 19.05 14.55
N VAL A 128 0.85 19.33 13.25
CA VAL A 128 -0.22 18.99 12.30
C VAL A 128 0.39 18.10 11.24
N SER A 129 -0.32 17.05 10.85
CA SER A 129 0.01 16.33 9.62
C SER A 129 -1.19 16.31 8.69
N LYS A 130 -0.92 16.30 7.38
CA LYS A 130 -1.91 15.98 6.37
C LYS A 130 -1.61 14.58 5.86
N ARG A 131 -2.58 13.68 5.96
CA ARG A 131 -2.38 12.25 5.69
C ARG A 131 -3.47 11.72 4.75
N TRP A 132 -3.11 10.79 3.87
CA TRP A 132 -4.05 10.09 3.01
C TRP A 132 -5.02 9.23 3.82
N ASN A 133 -6.30 9.19 3.43
CA ASN A 133 -7.37 8.47 4.14
C ASN A 133 -7.51 7.03 3.61
N VAL A 134 -6.53 6.18 3.86
CA VAL A 134 -6.50 4.79 3.37
C VAL A 134 -6.51 3.80 4.53
N ILE A 135 -7.51 2.91 4.53
CA ILE A 135 -7.66 1.82 5.49
C ILE A 135 -7.73 0.49 4.75
N LEU A 136 -7.02 -0.52 5.25
CA LEU A 136 -7.22 -1.91 4.87
C LEU A 136 -8.25 -2.55 5.80
N VAL A 137 -9.26 -3.16 5.22
CA VAL A 137 -10.35 -3.83 5.97
C VAL A 137 -10.34 -5.31 5.65
N ASN A 138 -10.41 -6.15 6.70
CA ASN A 138 -10.41 -7.60 6.58
C ASN A 138 -9.22 -8.13 5.77
N ALA A 139 -8.03 -7.60 6.05
CA ALA A 139 -6.81 -8.17 5.47
C ALA A 139 -6.66 -9.63 5.94
N PRO A 140 -6.47 -10.59 5.03
CA PRO A 140 -6.33 -12.00 5.41
C PRO A 140 -5.05 -12.21 6.24
N SER A 141 -5.01 -13.30 7.00
CA SER A 141 -3.79 -13.71 7.70
C SER A 141 -2.65 -13.94 6.71
N GLY A 142 -1.45 -13.55 7.10
CA GLY A 142 -0.25 -13.68 6.28
C GLY A 142 0.54 -12.40 6.15
N LYS A 143 1.47 -12.39 5.19
CA LYS A 143 2.34 -11.25 4.93
C LYS A 143 1.74 -10.36 3.85
N HIS A 144 1.64 -9.07 4.15
CA HIS A 144 1.24 -8.02 3.22
C HIS A 144 2.39 -7.05 3.02
N ILE A 145 2.61 -6.63 1.78
CA ILE A 145 3.66 -5.68 1.41
C ILE A 145 3.02 -4.33 1.12
N ILE A 146 3.36 -3.33 1.93
CA ILE A 146 2.91 -1.95 1.74
C ILE A 146 4.14 -1.13 1.37
N ARG A 147 4.13 -0.58 0.16
CA ARG A 147 5.24 0.22 -0.36
C ARG A 147 4.80 1.66 -0.56
N TYR A 148 5.61 2.59 -0.06
CA TYR A 148 5.46 4.02 -0.28
C TYR A 148 6.64 4.53 -1.07
N ARG A 149 6.37 5.43 -2.00
CA ARG A 149 7.41 6.21 -2.65
C ARG A 149 6.98 7.67 -2.62
N PHE A 150 7.84 8.53 -2.10
CA PHE A 150 7.56 9.95 -1.99
C PHE A 150 8.83 10.77 -2.10
N LYS A 151 8.67 12.09 -2.34
CA LYS A 151 9.77 13.01 -2.55
C LYS A 151 9.97 13.89 -1.31
N LEU A 152 11.17 13.86 -0.75
CA LEU A 152 11.66 14.88 0.18
C LEU A 152 12.41 15.98 -0.61
N PRO A 153 12.67 17.16 -0.02
CA PRO A 153 13.47 18.20 -0.67
C PRO A 153 14.84 17.71 -1.14
N GLN A 154 15.45 16.76 -0.44
CA GLN A 154 16.79 16.23 -0.72
C GLN A 154 16.80 15.03 -1.67
N GLY A 155 15.64 14.46 -2.03
CA GLY A 155 15.55 13.30 -2.92
C GLY A 155 14.37 12.38 -2.65
N ILE A 156 14.43 11.18 -3.22
CA ILE A 156 13.33 10.22 -3.18
C ILE A 156 13.51 9.25 -2.00
N VAL A 157 12.39 8.94 -1.34
CA VAL A 157 12.26 7.86 -0.37
C VAL A 157 11.48 6.72 -1.01
N ASP A 158 11.98 5.50 -0.81
CA ASP A 158 11.30 4.25 -1.14
C ASP A 158 11.21 3.40 0.14
N LEU A 159 10.02 3.34 0.75
CA LEU A 159 9.77 2.62 1.98
C LEU A 159 8.93 1.38 1.70
N THR A 160 9.45 0.22 2.05
CA THR A 160 8.71 -1.04 2.03
C THR A 160 8.45 -1.51 3.46
N MET A 161 7.20 -1.72 3.78
CA MET A 161 6.75 -2.28 5.06
C MET A 161 6.15 -3.67 4.84
N THR A 162 6.70 -4.68 5.51
CA THR A 162 6.13 -6.02 5.56
C THR A 162 5.27 -6.12 6.82
N VAL A 163 3.96 -6.24 6.65
CA VAL A 163 2.99 -6.38 7.75
C VAL A 163 2.53 -7.82 7.81
N THR A 164 2.76 -8.49 8.94
CA THR A 164 2.26 -9.86 9.17
C THR A 164 0.97 -9.77 9.98
N ILE A 165 -0.14 -10.15 9.38
CA ILE A 165 -1.46 -10.27 10.02
C ILE A 165 -1.59 -11.69 10.58
N PRO A 166 -1.93 -11.89 11.87
CA PRO A 166 -2.04 -13.21 12.51
C PRO A 166 -3.21 -14.06 11.98
#